data_bbf063546dfa17658343c458ec234f35
#
_entry.id   bbf063546dfa17658343c458ec234f35
#
_cell.length_a   1.000
_cell.length_b   1.000
_cell.length_c   1.000
_cell.angle_alpha   90.00
_cell.angle_beta   90.00
_cell.angle_gamma   90.00
#
_symmetry.space_group_name_H-M   'P 1'
#
loop_
_entity.id
_entity.type
_entity.pdbx_description
1 polymer ?
#
loop_
_entity_poly.entity_id
_entity_poly.type
_entity_poly.pdbx_seq_one_letter_code
_entity_poly.pdbx_strand_id
1 'polypeptide(L)'
;NAMIGRELWHLLNDAGFSGISVSPRQVYADPSRPDAIEGVRNIFIAMVQGVRDQALAAGLIDADTWERGIRDLYRTTERDGSFAYTFFKATGVKSR
;
A
#
# COMPACT_ATOMS: atom_id res chain seq x y z
N ASN A 1 -4.06 -4.79 -9.21
CA ASN A 1 -2.84 -5.60 -9.11
C ASN A 1 -1.86 -4.96 -8.12
N ALA A 2 -1.68 -5.61 -6.97
CA ALA A 2 -0.79 -5.10 -5.91
C ALA A 2 0.68 -5.09 -6.33
N MET A 3 1.05 -5.80 -7.37
CA MET A 3 2.43 -5.92 -7.84
C MET A 3 2.74 -4.99 -9.02
N ILE A 4 1.80 -4.15 -9.40
CA ILE A 4 1.93 -3.33 -10.61
C ILE A 4 3.12 -2.35 -10.55
N GLY A 5 3.55 -1.95 -9.36
CA GLY A 5 4.70 -1.06 -9.21
C GLY A 5 5.97 -1.60 -9.85
N ARG A 6 6.15 -2.90 -9.83
CA ARG A 6 7.32 -3.56 -10.45
C ARG A 6 7.26 -3.56 -11.97
N GLU A 7 6.10 -3.35 -12.54
CA GLU A 7 5.85 -3.42 -13.98
C GLU A 7 5.79 -2.04 -14.63
N LEU A 8 5.87 -0.96 -13.85
CA LEU A 8 5.64 0.40 -14.35
C LEU A 8 6.57 0.78 -15.50
N TRP A 9 7.85 0.45 -15.43
CA TRP A 9 8.77 0.78 -16.50
C TRP A 9 8.34 0.11 -17.82
N HIS A 10 8.03 -1.16 -17.76
CA HIS A 10 7.64 -1.94 -18.95
C HIS A 10 6.32 -1.44 -19.52
N LEU A 11 5.35 -1.13 -18.65
CA LEU A 11 4.05 -0.63 -19.08
C LEU A 11 4.17 0.72 -19.78
N LEU A 12 4.99 1.63 -19.23
CA LEU A 12 5.21 2.93 -19.84
C LEU A 12 5.98 2.81 -21.15
N ASN A 13 6.99 1.95 -21.18
CA ASN A 13 7.77 1.72 -22.39
C ASN A 13 6.89 1.15 -23.52
N ASP A 14 6.08 0.15 -23.20
CA ASP A 14 5.18 -0.47 -24.18
C ASP A 14 4.11 0.52 -24.67
N ALA A 15 3.73 1.47 -23.83
CA ALA A 15 2.78 2.52 -24.21
C ALA A 15 3.40 3.67 -25.01
N GLY A 16 4.70 3.63 -25.28
CA GLY A 16 5.38 4.61 -26.12
C GLY A 16 5.97 5.81 -25.39
N PHE A 17 6.05 5.78 -24.06
CA PHE A 17 6.71 6.85 -23.32
C PHE A 17 8.23 6.73 -23.43
N SER A 18 8.91 7.86 -23.36
CA SER A 18 10.38 7.93 -23.34
C SER A 18 10.85 8.62 -22.07
N GLY A 19 12.16 8.55 -21.81
CA GLY A 19 12.74 9.17 -20.62
C GLY A 19 12.13 8.64 -19.33
N ILE A 20 11.83 7.35 -19.29
CA ILE A 20 11.11 6.73 -18.18
C ILE A 20 12.04 6.60 -16.98
N SER A 21 11.57 7.04 -15.83
CA SER A 21 12.27 6.85 -14.55
C SER A 21 11.31 6.27 -13.55
N VAL A 22 11.71 5.18 -12.91
CA VAL A 22 10.93 4.53 -11.85
C VAL A 22 11.81 4.47 -10.60
N SER A 23 11.29 4.98 -9.50
CA SER A 23 12.00 4.97 -8.23
C SER A 23 11.14 4.40 -7.11
N PRO A 24 11.69 3.52 -6.27
CA PRO A 24 11.00 3.07 -5.08
C PRO A 24 10.95 4.19 -4.04
N ARG A 25 9.82 4.29 -3.37
CA ARG A 25 9.59 5.24 -2.28
C ARG A 25 9.15 4.47 -1.06
N GLN A 26 9.84 4.64 0.04
CA GLN A 26 9.54 3.93 1.26
C GLN A 26 8.77 4.82 2.23
N VAL A 27 7.68 4.28 2.78
CA VAL A 27 6.96 4.88 3.89
C VAL A 27 7.27 4.06 5.13
N TYR A 28 7.70 4.74 6.17
CA TYR A 28 8.05 4.12 7.44
C TYR A 28 7.38 4.89 8.58
N ALA A 29 6.79 4.16 9.51
CA ALA A 29 6.09 4.73 10.65
C ALA A 29 6.49 4.01 11.93
N ASP A 30 6.84 4.78 12.95
CA ASP A 30 7.04 4.32 14.31
C ASP A 30 6.57 5.40 15.30
N PRO A 31 6.59 5.15 16.61
CA PRO A 31 6.08 6.14 17.57
C PRO A 31 6.76 7.51 17.55
N SER A 32 7.97 7.60 16.99
CA SER A 32 8.66 8.90 16.85
C SER A 32 8.14 9.73 15.69
N ARG A 33 7.22 9.18 14.89
CA ARG A 33 6.65 9.83 13.70
C ARG A 33 5.12 9.83 13.77
N PRO A 34 4.52 10.70 14.62
CA PRO A 34 3.07 10.67 14.84
C PRO A 34 2.24 10.90 13.57
N ASP A 35 2.71 11.75 12.65
CA ASP A 35 1.98 12.00 11.40
C ASP A 35 1.94 10.75 10.51
N ALA A 36 3.04 9.99 10.48
CA ALA A 36 3.09 8.74 9.73
C ALA A 36 2.17 7.68 10.37
N ILE A 37 2.12 7.63 11.70
CA ILE A 37 1.20 6.74 12.44
C ILE A 37 -0.25 7.07 12.11
N GLU A 38 -0.61 8.36 12.09
CA GLU A 38 -1.96 8.77 11.69
C GLU A 38 -2.29 8.35 10.26
N GLY A 39 -1.33 8.48 9.35
CA GLY A 39 -1.50 8.03 7.97
C GLY A 39 -1.78 6.54 7.86
N VAL A 40 -1.09 5.71 8.65
CA VAL A 40 -1.36 4.28 8.68
C VAL A 40 -2.78 4.00 9.15
N ARG A 41 -3.21 4.62 10.27
CA ARG A 41 -4.53 4.39 10.84
C ARG A 41 -5.65 4.91 9.95
N ASN A 42 -5.53 6.13 9.45
CA ASN A 42 -6.63 6.83 8.79
C ASN A 42 -6.72 6.56 7.30
N ILE A 43 -5.63 6.10 6.69
CA ILE A 43 -5.58 5.86 5.25
C ILE A 43 -5.39 4.37 4.95
N PHE A 44 -4.27 3.79 5.39
CA PHE A 44 -3.95 2.43 5.00
C PHE A 44 -4.92 1.41 5.59
N ILE A 45 -5.13 1.44 6.90
CA ILE A 45 -6.03 0.50 7.55
C ILE A 45 -7.47 0.71 7.09
N ALA A 46 -7.89 1.96 6.93
CA ALA A 46 -9.23 2.27 6.41
C ALA A 46 -9.43 1.71 4.99
N MET A 47 -8.40 1.79 4.15
CA MET A 47 -8.45 1.23 2.80
C MET A 47 -8.58 -0.30 2.85
N VAL A 48 -7.83 -0.96 3.72
CA VAL A 48 -7.94 -2.42 3.90
C VAL A 48 -9.34 -2.78 4.38
N GLN A 49 -9.88 -2.07 5.37
CA GLN A 49 -11.23 -2.31 5.87
C GLN A 49 -12.31 -2.12 4.79
N GLY A 50 -12.05 -1.28 3.81
CA GLY A 50 -12.98 -1.03 2.71
C GLY A 50 -13.22 -2.23 1.80
N VAL A 51 -12.36 -3.24 1.82
CA VAL A 51 -12.53 -4.45 1.00
C VAL A 51 -13.04 -5.67 1.80
N ARG A 52 -13.40 -5.46 3.07
CA ARG A 52 -13.84 -6.54 3.95
C ARG A 52 -14.98 -7.37 3.36
N ASP A 53 -16.06 -6.70 2.96
CA ASP A 53 -17.25 -7.41 2.50
C ASP A 53 -16.98 -8.20 1.23
N GLN A 54 -16.19 -7.66 0.33
CA GLN A 54 -15.80 -8.36 -0.90
C GLN A 54 -14.94 -9.58 -0.60
N ALA A 55 -13.98 -9.46 0.34
CA ALA A 55 -13.11 -10.57 0.70
C ALA A 55 -13.89 -11.70 1.38
N LEU A 56 -14.82 -11.36 2.28
CA LEU A 56 -15.68 -12.35 2.94
C LEU A 56 -16.62 -13.03 1.94
N ALA A 57 -17.25 -12.25 1.06
CA ALA A 57 -18.17 -12.79 0.05
C ALA A 57 -17.47 -13.72 -0.95
N ALA A 58 -16.20 -13.44 -1.27
CA ALA A 58 -15.39 -14.27 -2.15
C ALA A 58 -14.81 -15.51 -1.47
N GLY A 59 -15.04 -15.69 -0.17
CA GLY A 59 -14.53 -16.84 0.58
C GLY A 59 -13.02 -16.85 0.78
N LEU A 60 -12.36 -15.69 0.64
CA LEU A 60 -10.91 -15.60 0.77
C LEU A 60 -10.45 -15.67 2.23
N ILE A 61 -11.34 -15.31 3.16
CA ILE A 61 -11.02 -15.22 4.57
C ILE A 61 -12.33 -15.27 5.36
N ASP A 62 -12.30 -15.80 6.57
CA ASP A 62 -13.46 -15.74 7.47
C ASP A 62 -13.46 -14.46 8.31
N ALA A 63 -14.63 -14.16 8.91
CA ALA A 63 -14.81 -12.93 9.66
C ALA A 63 -13.90 -12.85 10.90
N ASP A 64 -13.71 -13.95 11.62
CA ASP A 64 -12.88 -13.96 12.82
C ASP A 64 -11.42 -13.69 12.49
N THR A 65 -10.91 -14.30 11.44
CA THR A 65 -9.54 -14.07 10.97
C THR A 65 -9.38 -12.63 10.50
N TRP A 66 -10.36 -12.09 9.79
CA TRP A 66 -10.36 -10.69 9.38
C TRP A 66 -10.25 -9.75 10.57
N GLU A 67 -11.10 -9.94 11.57
CA GLU A 67 -11.11 -9.07 12.75
C GLU A 67 -9.77 -9.12 13.51
N ARG A 68 -9.19 -10.29 13.63
CA ARG A 68 -7.85 -10.44 14.23
C ARG A 68 -6.79 -9.72 13.42
N GLY A 69 -6.85 -9.84 12.10
CA GLY A 69 -5.92 -9.16 11.20
C GLY A 69 -5.99 -7.65 11.31
N ILE A 70 -7.19 -7.10 11.39
CA ILE A 70 -7.38 -5.66 11.57
C ILE A 70 -6.82 -5.20 12.93
N ARG A 71 -7.06 -5.96 14.00
CA ARG A 71 -6.46 -5.65 15.30
C ARG A 71 -4.95 -5.66 15.24
N ASP A 72 -4.37 -6.63 14.53
CA ASP A 72 -2.92 -6.72 14.36
C ASP A 72 -2.36 -5.53 13.56
N LEU A 73 -3.09 -5.05 12.56
CA LEU A 73 -2.70 -3.85 11.84
C LEU A 73 -2.68 -2.62 12.77
N TYR A 74 -3.71 -2.44 13.59
CA TYR A 74 -3.71 -1.37 14.58
C TYR A 74 -2.58 -1.54 15.59
N ARG A 75 -2.25 -2.77 15.92
CA ARG A 75 -1.15 -3.07 16.84
C ARG A 75 0.19 -2.55 16.34
N THR A 76 0.41 -2.52 15.02
CA THR A 76 1.65 -1.97 14.45
C THR A 76 1.80 -0.47 14.68
N THR A 77 0.71 0.23 14.99
CA THR A 77 0.72 1.68 15.25
C THR A 77 0.88 2.03 16.72
N GLU A 78 1.01 1.04 17.58
CA GLU A 78 1.14 1.24 19.01
C GLU A 78 2.61 1.45 19.42
N ARG A 79 2.81 1.63 20.70
CA ARG A 79 4.05 2.09 21.31
C ARG A 79 5.29 1.28 20.93
N ASP A 80 5.14 -0.02 20.73
CA ASP A 80 6.22 -0.95 20.39
C ASP A 80 6.14 -1.47 18.96
N GLY A 81 5.30 -0.85 18.16
CA GLY A 81 5.09 -1.27 16.78
C GLY A 81 5.82 -0.42 15.76
N SER A 82 5.88 -0.94 14.55
CA SER A 82 6.36 -0.21 13.38
C SER A 82 5.62 -0.70 12.13
N PHE A 83 5.62 0.15 11.10
CA PHE A 83 4.94 -0.17 9.85
C PHE A 83 5.75 0.41 8.70
N ALA A 84 5.91 -0.38 7.63
CA ALA A 84 6.61 0.10 6.45
C ALA A 84 6.01 -0.51 5.19
N TYR A 85 5.99 0.27 4.12
CA TYR A 85 5.68 -0.25 2.79
C TYR A 85 6.44 0.54 1.73
N THR A 86 6.59 -0.05 0.55
CA THR A 86 7.24 0.59 -0.59
C THR A 86 6.22 0.80 -1.70
N PHE A 87 6.15 2.02 -2.20
CA PHE A 87 5.45 2.30 -3.44
C PHE A 87 6.43 2.79 -4.51
N PHE A 88 5.99 2.82 -5.76
CA PHE A 88 6.87 3.18 -6.87
C PHE A 88 6.35 4.43 -7.56
N LYS A 89 7.25 5.37 -7.79
CA LYS A 89 6.95 6.57 -8.55
C LYS A 89 7.55 6.42 -9.94
N ALA A 90 6.72 6.54 -10.96
CA ALA A 90 7.16 6.50 -12.35
C ALA A 90 6.87 7.82 -13.04
N THR A 91 7.83 8.28 -13.83
CA THR A 91 7.67 9.45 -14.69
C THR A 91 8.13 9.10 -16.10
N GLY A 92 7.54 9.74 -17.09
CA GLY A 92 7.90 9.55 -18.48
C GLY A 92 7.44 10.71 -19.31
N VAL A 93 7.98 10.81 -20.53
CA VAL A 93 7.63 11.83 -21.49
C VAL A 93 6.80 11.20 -22.60
N LYS A 94 5.61 11.74 -22.82
CA LYS A 94 4.75 11.26 -23.90
C LYS A 94 5.27 11.83 -25.22
N SER A 95 5.62 10.94 -26.15
CA SER A 95 5.96 11.34 -27.50
C SER A 95 4.69 11.56 -28.31
N ARG A 96 4.75 12.50 -29.23
CA ARG A 96 3.66 12.81 -30.15
C ARG A 96 3.71 11.95 -31.39
#